data_d17232e039018fe1a2125ba653b50272
#
_entry.id   d17232e039018fe1a2125ba653b50272
#
_cell.length_a   1.000
_cell.length_b   1.000
_cell.length_c   1.000
_cell.angle_alpha   90.00
_cell.angle_beta   90.00
_cell.angle_gamma   90.00
#
_symmetry.space_group_name_H-M   'P 1'
#
loop_
_entity.id
_entity.type
_entity.pdbx_description
1 polymer ?
#
loop_
_entity_poly.entity_id
_entity_poly.type
_entity_poly.pdbx_seq_one_letter_code
_entity_poly.pdbx_strand_id
1 'polypeptide(L)'
;MQFISYAQNFEDVMLWRALKLFGPGFYLDVGANHPSQDSVTRSLYERGWRGINIEPVQHYHAALCRERPEDVNLCLAVGDREEELEFFESPDTGLSTLSPEMAALQTASGIPFLQRKVRTKRLADICAEHVPAEASLHFLKIDVEGFERQVLQGMNFQRWRPWIILIESAFDKTPEWEELILQAGYESSLCDGINRYYVAAERSELLVPLALPPNILDEFQLCRGHRLSHPAVDSHALSSSLHGELLEAQRRARLAESQLAAIYGSRLWRVVRLLDWLRSGMRRLGLSN
;
A
#
# COMPACT_ATOMS: atom_id res chain seq x y z
N MET A 1 -12.70 15.58 -7.36
CA MET A 1 -12.16 14.80 -6.22
C MET A 1 -10.66 14.69 -6.42
N GLN A 2 -9.86 15.02 -5.40
CA GLN A 2 -8.40 14.99 -5.47
C GLN A 2 -7.89 13.56 -5.71
N PHE A 3 -6.77 13.41 -6.43
CA PHE A 3 -6.18 12.10 -6.67
C PHE A 3 -5.45 11.62 -5.42
N ILE A 4 -5.75 10.41 -4.96
CA ILE A 4 -5.05 9.78 -3.83
C ILE A 4 -4.12 8.72 -4.41
N SER A 5 -2.82 8.81 -4.15
CA SER A 5 -1.85 7.81 -4.55
C SER A 5 -1.74 6.71 -3.51
N TYR A 6 -1.81 5.47 -3.98
CA TYR A 6 -1.60 4.24 -3.21
C TYR A 6 -0.32 3.52 -3.62
N ALA A 7 0.20 3.83 -4.79
CA ALA A 7 1.32 3.12 -5.38
C ALA A 7 2.65 3.44 -4.67
N GLN A 8 3.55 2.48 -4.65
CA GLN A 8 4.84 2.54 -3.95
C GLN A 8 5.70 3.73 -4.40
N ASN A 9 5.77 3.98 -5.70
CA ASN A 9 6.59 5.01 -6.33
C ASN A 9 5.77 5.94 -7.23
N PHE A 10 4.47 6.13 -6.91
CA PHE A 10 3.53 7.02 -7.60
C PHE A 10 3.23 6.62 -9.05
N GLU A 11 3.31 5.33 -9.36
CA GLU A 11 2.98 4.78 -10.68
C GLU A 11 1.53 5.11 -11.07
N ASP A 12 0.63 5.07 -10.11
CA ASP A 12 -0.77 5.44 -10.27
C ASP A 12 -0.97 6.91 -10.65
N VAL A 13 -0.11 7.82 -10.15
CA VAL A 13 -0.10 9.25 -10.52
C VAL A 13 0.34 9.42 -11.98
N MET A 14 1.38 8.69 -12.38
CA MET A 14 1.91 8.71 -13.74
C MET A 14 0.86 8.22 -14.75
N LEU A 15 0.24 7.07 -14.45
CA LEU A 15 -0.83 6.50 -15.28
C LEU A 15 -2.05 7.41 -15.32
N TRP A 16 -2.46 7.98 -14.19
CA TRP A 16 -3.56 8.93 -14.14
C TRP A 16 -3.30 10.18 -14.98
N ARG A 17 -2.10 10.78 -14.87
CA ARG A 17 -1.70 11.93 -15.70
C ARG A 17 -1.83 11.63 -17.18
N ALA A 18 -1.36 10.46 -17.60
CA ALA A 18 -1.39 10.06 -19.00
C ALA A 18 -2.79 9.71 -19.51
N LEU A 19 -3.63 9.09 -18.67
CA LEU A 19 -4.85 8.41 -19.12
C LEU A 19 -6.16 9.09 -18.72
N LYS A 20 -6.15 10.05 -17.78
CA LYS A 20 -7.39 10.69 -17.26
C LYS A 20 -8.31 11.32 -18.30
N LEU A 21 -7.77 11.72 -19.44
CA LEU A 21 -8.55 12.34 -20.52
C LEU A 21 -9.32 11.32 -21.38
N PHE A 22 -8.99 10.05 -21.29
CA PHE A 22 -9.66 8.99 -22.05
C PHE A 22 -10.87 8.38 -21.30
N GLY A 23 -11.14 8.84 -20.07
CA GLY A 23 -12.22 8.33 -19.24
C GLY A 23 -11.84 7.01 -18.53
N PRO A 24 -12.82 6.35 -17.85
CA PRO A 24 -12.59 5.07 -17.24
C PRO A 24 -12.18 4.02 -18.27
N GLY A 25 -11.08 3.32 -18.00
CA GLY A 25 -10.48 2.36 -18.90
C GLY A 25 -10.39 0.95 -18.33
N PHE A 26 -9.64 0.09 -19.01
CA PHE A 26 -9.42 -1.30 -18.64
C PHE A 26 -7.92 -1.60 -18.51
N TYR A 27 -7.55 -2.36 -17.47
CA TYR A 27 -6.16 -2.67 -17.15
C TYR A 27 -5.92 -4.16 -16.90
N LEU A 28 -4.65 -4.54 -17.00
CA LEU A 28 -4.11 -5.80 -16.50
C LEU A 28 -3.10 -5.50 -15.40
N ASP A 29 -3.23 -6.13 -14.25
CA ASP A 29 -2.33 -6.02 -13.10
C ASP A 29 -1.79 -7.41 -12.75
N VAL A 30 -0.59 -7.71 -13.22
CA VAL A 30 0.09 -8.99 -13.01
C VAL A 30 1.02 -8.84 -11.81
N GLY A 31 0.78 -9.64 -10.77
CA GLY A 31 1.37 -9.44 -9.45
C GLY A 31 0.65 -8.31 -8.72
N ALA A 32 -0.69 -8.42 -8.59
CA ALA A 32 -1.51 -7.34 -8.05
C ALA A 32 -1.34 -7.13 -6.54
N ASN A 33 -0.87 -8.15 -5.82
CA ASN A 33 -0.60 -8.11 -4.38
C ASN A 33 -1.78 -7.57 -3.56
N HIS A 34 -1.53 -6.69 -2.62
CA HIS A 34 -2.54 -6.13 -1.72
C HIS A 34 -3.46 -5.13 -2.44
N PRO A 35 -4.80 -5.18 -2.23
CA PRO A 35 -5.76 -4.34 -2.95
C PRO A 35 -5.59 -2.83 -2.76
N SER A 36 -4.87 -2.40 -1.75
CA SER A 36 -4.72 -0.98 -1.40
C SER A 36 -3.28 -0.57 -1.04
N GLN A 37 -2.52 -1.43 -0.33
CA GLN A 37 -1.14 -1.10 0.03
C GLN A 37 -0.24 -1.26 -1.20
N ASP A 38 0.53 -0.24 -1.52
CA ASP A 38 1.45 -0.18 -2.66
C ASP A 38 0.76 -0.50 -4.02
N SER A 39 -0.57 -0.30 -4.11
CA SER A 39 -1.36 -0.69 -5.26
C SER A 39 -1.37 0.37 -6.35
N VAL A 40 -0.90 -0.01 -7.54
CA VAL A 40 -0.89 0.85 -8.74
C VAL A 40 -2.31 1.10 -9.28
N THR A 41 -3.23 0.17 -9.08
CA THR A 41 -4.55 0.20 -9.71
C THR A 41 -5.68 0.66 -8.79
N ARG A 42 -5.45 0.79 -7.48
CA ARG A 42 -6.49 1.17 -6.49
C ARG A 42 -7.17 2.49 -6.79
N SER A 43 -6.40 3.54 -7.02
CA SER A 43 -6.95 4.88 -7.32
C SER A 43 -7.76 4.91 -8.61
N LEU A 44 -7.37 4.12 -9.59
CA LEU A 44 -8.08 3.99 -10.87
C LEU A 44 -9.39 3.23 -10.68
N TYR A 45 -9.37 2.12 -9.93
CA TYR A 45 -10.58 1.37 -9.57
C TYR A 45 -11.64 2.25 -8.88
N GLU A 46 -11.24 3.07 -7.91
CA GLU A 46 -12.12 4.02 -7.22
C GLU A 46 -12.72 5.09 -8.15
N ARG A 47 -12.11 5.30 -9.33
CA ARG A 47 -12.57 6.21 -10.39
C ARG A 47 -13.33 5.51 -11.51
N GLY A 48 -13.78 4.29 -11.26
CA GLY A 48 -14.62 3.55 -12.21
C GLY A 48 -13.85 2.75 -13.26
N TRP A 49 -12.50 2.70 -13.19
CA TRP A 49 -11.72 1.79 -14.01
C TRP A 49 -11.97 0.36 -13.59
N ARG A 50 -11.83 -0.56 -14.52
CA ARG A 50 -11.96 -2.00 -14.29
C ARG A 50 -10.78 -2.72 -14.91
N GLY A 51 -10.53 -3.93 -14.42
CA GLY A 51 -9.41 -4.70 -14.94
C GLY A 51 -9.40 -6.14 -14.49
N ILE A 52 -8.26 -6.75 -14.73
CA ILE A 52 -7.94 -8.12 -14.32
C ILE A 52 -6.76 -8.03 -13.35
N ASN A 53 -6.97 -8.41 -12.10
CA ASN A 53 -5.92 -8.57 -11.11
C ASN A 53 -5.52 -10.04 -11.07
N ILE A 54 -4.24 -10.32 -11.20
CA ILE A 54 -3.69 -11.67 -11.20
C ILE A 54 -2.71 -11.77 -10.04
N GLU A 55 -3.05 -12.63 -9.05
CA GLU A 55 -2.32 -12.75 -7.79
C GLU A 55 -2.31 -14.19 -7.29
N PRO A 56 -1.16 -14.87 -7.29
CA PRO A 56 -1.08 -16.28 -6.86
C PRO A 56 -1.19 -16.47 -5.36
N VAL A 57 -0.89 -15.47 -4.54
CA VAL A 57 -0.95 -15.57 -3.08
C VAL A 57 -2.39 -15.49 -2.61
N GLN A 58 -2.87 -16.59 -2.02
CA GLN A 58 -4.31 -16.79 -1.74
C GLN A 58 -4.94 -15.71 -0.86
N HIS A 59 -4.22 -15.22 0.16
CA HIS A 59 -4.79 -14.22 1.06
C HIS A 59 -4.93 -12.83 0.39
N TYR A 60 -4.00 -12.45 -0.48
CA TYR A 60 -4.11 -11.23 -1.29
C TYR A 60 -5.22 -11.35 -2.34
N HIS A 61 -5.29 -12.49 -3.04
CA HIS A 61 -6.40 -12.76 -3.94
C HIS A 61 -7.77 -12.66 -3.23
N ALA A 62 -7.91 -13.25 -2.03
CA ALA A 62 -9.15 -13.15 -1.26
C ALA A 62 -9.46 -11.70 -0.86
N ALA A 63 -8.45 -10.90 -0.55
CA ALA A 63 -8.61 -9.48 -0.27
C ALA A 63 -9.04 -8.69 -1.52
N LEU A 64 -8.46 -8.97 -2.68
CA LEU A 64 -8.86 -8.39 -3.97
C LEU A 64 -10.32 -8.70 -4.29
N CYS A 65 -10.76 -9.95 -4.14
CA CYS A 65 -12.15 -10.34 -4.36
C CYS A 65 -13.12 -9.59 -3.43
N ARG A 66 -12.73 -9.32 -2.21
CA ARG A 66 -13.56 -8.59 -1.23
C ARG A 66 -13.62 -7.09 -1.50
N GLU A 67 -12.49 -6.47 -1.87
CA GLU A 67 -12.34 -5.02 -1.96
C GLU A 67 -12.48 -4.46 -3.36
N ARG A 68 -12.35 -5.33 -4.38
CA ARG A 68 -12.49 -5.02 -5.80
C ARG A 68 -13.41 -6.03 -6.50
N PRO A 69 -14.66 -6.18 -6.04
CA PRO A 69 -15.57 -7.19 -6.57
C PRO A 69 -16.00 -6.94 -8.03
N GLU A 70 -15.77 -5.74 -8.56
CA GLU A 70 -16.09 -5.41 -9.95
C GLU A 70 -14.94 -5.67 -10.91
N ASP A 71 -13.74 -5.99 -10.40
CA ASP A 71 -12.62 -6.50 -11.19
C ASP A 71 -12.71 -8.03 -11.34
N VAL A 72 -12.06 -8.54 -12.37
CA VAL A 72 -11.78 -9.97 -12.47
C VAL A 72 -10.53 -10.27 -11.63
N ASN A 73 -10.69 -11.07 -10.58
CA ASN A 73 -9.59 -11.43 -9.69
C ASN A 73 -9.24 -12.90 -9.88
N LEU A 74 -8.01 -13.22 -10.29
CA LEU A 74 -7.54 -14.55 -10.63
C LEU A 74 -6.46 -15.04 -9.67
N CYS A 75 -6.67 -16.22 -9.04
CA CYS A 75 -5.70 -16.85 -8.15
C CYS A 75 -4.80 -17.82 -8.92
N LEU A 76 -3.87 -17.29 -9.68
CA LEU A 76 -2.89 -18.03 -10.48
C LEU A 76 -1.69 -17.14 -10.78
N ALA A 77 -0.63 -17.70 -11.34
CA ALA A 77 0.51 -16.94 -11.86
C ALA A 77 0.45 -16.86 -13.40
N VAL A 78 1.24 -15.95 -13.96
CA VAL A 78 1.36 -15.78 -15.41
C VAL A 78 2.70 -16.32 -15.88
N GLY A 79 2.68 -17.04 -17.02
CA GLY A 79 3.89 -17.57 -17.66
C GLY A 79 3.73 -17.68 -19.17
N ASP A 80 4.69 -18.32 -19.83
CA ASP A 80 4.71 -18.54 -21.28
C ASP A 80 3.83 -19.73 -21.73
N ARG A 81 3.35 -20.55 -20.78
CA ARG A 81 2.47 -21.71 -21.01
C ARG A 81 1.64 -22.05 -19.79
N GLU A 82 0.66 -22.92 -19.97
CA GLU A 82 -0.12 -23.47 -18.86
C GLU A 82 0.60 -24.69 -18.27
N GLU A 83 1.01 -24.57 -17.01
CA GLU A 83 1.65 -25.64 -16.27
C GLU A 83 1.54 -25.40 -14.74
N GLU A 84 2.04 -26.32 -13.95
CA GLU A 84 2.18 -26.19 -12.51
C GLU A 84 3.66 -25.99 -12.17
N LEU A 85 4.00 -24.83 -11.57
CA LEU A 85 5.37 -24.48 -11.20
C LEU A 85 5.54 -24.38 -9.68
N GLU A 86 6.76 -24.53 -9.26
CA GLU A 86 7.17 -24.23 -7.88
C GLU A 86 7.16 -22.70 -7.68
N PHE A 87 6.49 -22.27 -6.63
CA PHE A 87 6.32 -20.87 -6.26
C PHE A 87 6.91 -20.64 -4.88
N PHE A 88 7.77 -19.66 -4.79
CA PHE A 88 8.40 -19.20 -3.57
C PHE A 88 7.57 -18.04 -3.00
N GLU A 89 6.65 -18.39 -2.11
CA GLU A 89 5.77 -17.42 -1.45
C GLU A 89 6.50 -16.77 -0.28
N SER A 90 6.67 -15.45 -0.31
CA SER A 90 7.14 -14.66 0.83
C SER A 90 5.96 -13.94 1.46
N PRO A 91 5.43 -14.45 2.59
CA PRO A 91 4.28 -13.85 3.25
C PRO A 91 4.57 -12.39 3.64
N ASP A 92 3.61 -11.52 3.40
CA ASP A 92 3.58 -10.11 3.84
C ASP A 92 4.71 -9.20 3.33
N THR A 93 5.50 -9.64 2.32
CA THR A 93 6.61 -8.83 1.81
C THR A 93 6.39 -8.29 0.39
N GLY A 94 5.53 -8.91 -0.41
CA GLY A 94 5.38 -8.63 -1.83
C GLY A 94 6.44 -9.29 -2.73
N LEU A 95 7.47 -9.95 -2.17
CA LEU A 95 8.63 -10.48 -2.88
C LEU A 95 8.47 -11.95 -3.32
N SER A 96 7.24 -12.41 -3.49
CA SER A 96 6.98 -13.79 -3.95
C SER A 96 7.37 -13.96 -5.42
N THR A 97 8.00 -15.10 -5.76
CA THR A 97 8.56 -15.29 -7.10
C THR A 97 8.42 -16.72 -7.62
N LEU A 98 8.40 -16.86 -8.96
CA LEU A 98 8.58 -18.13 -9.66
C LEU A 98 10.04 -18.38 -10.08
N SER A 99 10.95 -17.40 -9.89
CA SER A 99 12.37 -17.53 -10.21
C SER A 99 13.13 -18.17 -9.05
N PRO A 100 13.69 -19.38 -9.22
CA PRO A 100 14.57 -20.00 -8.22
C PRO A 100 15.81 -19.15 -7.90
N GLU A 101 16.33 -18.45 -8.91
CA GLU A 101 17.50 -17.59 -8.78
C GLU A 101 17.19 -16.39 -7.88
N MET A 102 16.03 -15.75 -8.10
CA MET A 102 15.57 -14.63 -7.28
C MET A 102 15.30 -15.09 -5.85
N ALA A 103 14.61 -16.21 -5.68
CA ALA A 103 14.35 -16.79 -4.36
C ALA A 103 15.65 -17.10 -3.60
N ALA A 104 16.67 -17.62 -4.27
CA ALA A 104 17.98 -17.87 -3.67
C ALA A 104 18.68 -16.56 -3.24
N LEU A 105 18.63 -15.53 -4.08
CA LEU A 105 19.22 -14.21 -3.80
C LEU A 105 18.54 -13.54 -2.58
N GLN A 106 17.22 -13.55 -2.57
CA GLN A 106 16.44 -12.94 -1.48
C GLN A 106 16.56 -13.74 -0.17
N THR A 107 16.65 -15.09 -0.24
CA THR A 107 16.94 -15.93 0.92
C THR A 107 18.31 -15.60 1.53
N ALA A 108 19.33 -15.35 0.70
CA ALA A 108 20.64 -14.92 1.18
C ALA A 108 20.60 -13.55 1.89
N SER A 109 19.59 -12.73 1.58
CA SER A 109 19.30 -11.44 2.23
C SER A 109 18.40 -11.58 3.47
N GLY A 110 18.04 -12.81 3.87
CA GLY A 110 17.26 -13.09 5.09
C GLY A 110 15.75 -13.11 4.89
N ILE A 111 15.25 -13.12 3.66
CA ILE A 111 13.81 -13.19 3.37
C ILE A 111 13.38 -14.67 3.40
N PRO A 112 12.37 -15.02 4.23
CA PRO A 112 11.85 -16.38 4.30
C PRO A 112 10.87 -16.66 3.17
N PHE A 113 10.92 -17.90 2.65
CA PHE A 113 9.97 -18.38 1.64
C PHE A 113 9.27 -19.67 2.07
N LEU A 114 8.00 -19.78 1.70
CA LEU A 114 7.23 -21.00 1.72
C LEU A 114 7.13 -21.53 0.29
N GLN A 115 7.56 -22.77 0.07
CA GLN A 115 7.43 -23.41 -1.25
C GLN A 115 6.01 -23.93 -1.43
N ARG A 116 5.39 -23.58 -2.55
CA ARG A 116 4.07 -24.04 -2.96
C ARG A 116 4.07 -24.33 -4.45
N LYS A 117 3.06 -25.03 -4.91
CA LYS A 117 2.80 -25.17 -6.33
C LYS A 117 1.68 -24.23 -6.76
N VAL A 118 1.88 -23.54 -7.86
CA VAL A 118 0.87 -22.68 -8.47
C VAL A 118 0.68 -23.01 -9.94
N ARG A 119 -0.55 -22.83 -10.42
CA ARG A 119 -0.83 -22.92 -11.86
C ARG A 119 -0.42 -21.64 -12.53
N THR A 120 0.24 -21.78 -13.68
CA THR A 120 0.50 -20.68 -14.61
C THR A 120 -0.48 -20.73 -15.78
N LYS A 121 -0.73 -19.56 -16.37
CA LYS A 121 -1.50 -19.41 -17.58
C LYS A 121 -0.89 -18.32 -18.46
N ARG A 122 -1.00 -18.43 -19.78
CA ARG A 122 -0.52 -17.37 -20.66
C ARG A 122 -1.39 -16.14 -20.55
N LEU A 123 -0.77 -14.98 -20.57
CA LEU A 123 -1.50 -13.71 -20.51
C LEU A 123 -2.46 -13.54 -21.69
N ALA A 124 -2.07 -14.03 -22.86
CA ALA A 124 -2.94 -14.03 -24.05
C ALA A 124 -4.24 -14.84 -23.87
N ASP A 125 -4.19 -15.95 -23.15
CA ASP A 125 -5.37 -16.79 -22.87
C ASP A 125 -6.26 -16.13 -21.80
N ILE A 126 -5.67 -15.53 -20.78
CA ILE A 126 -6.38 -14.74 -19.77
C ILE A 126 -7.12 -13.58 -20.45
N CYS A 127 -6.45 -12.87 -21.34
CA CYS A 127 -7.09 -11.80 -22.11
C CYS A 127 -8.24 -12.31 -22.97
N ALA A 128 -8.08 -13.46 -23.63
CA ALA A 128 -9.12 -14.04 -24.48
C ALA A 128 -10.38 -14.45 -23.70
N GLU A 129 -10.23 -14.80 -22.43
CA GLU A 129 -11.34 -15.24 -21.58
C GLU A 129 -12.04 -14.06 -20.88
N HIS A 130 -11.31 -13.00 -20.53
CA HIS A 130 -11.78 -12.01 -19.57
C HIS A 130 -11.79 -10.57 -20.08
N VAL A 131 -11.02 -10.22 -21.12
CA VAL A 131 -11.06 -8.86 -21.68
C VAL A 131 -12.31 -8.71 -22.52
N PRO A 132 -13.21 -7.75 -22.23
CA PRO A 132 -14.38 -7.51 -23.05
C PRO A 132 -14.01 -7.20 -24.50
N ALA A 133 -14.78 -7.70 -25.45
CA ALA A 133 -14.45 -7.61 -26.89
C ALA A 133 -14.23 -6.17 -27.39
N GLU A 134 -14.98 -5.21 -26.83
CA GLU A 134 -14.93 -3.79 -27.20
C GLU A 134 -13.98 -2.97 -26.29
N ALA A 135 -13.34 -3.58 -25.29
CA ALA A 135 -12.49 -2.85 -24.37
C ALA A 135 -11.13 -2.57 -24.99
N SER A 136 -10.72 -1.32 -24.96
CA SER A 136 -9.33 -0.96 -25.16
C SER A 136 -8.52 -1.31 -23.92
N LEU A 137 -7.37 -1.93 -24.11
CA LEU A 137 -6.44 -2.24 -23.03
C LEU A 137 -5.54 -1.02 -22.81
N HIS A 138 -5.79 -0.27 -21.72
CA HIS A 138 -5.11 1.00 -21.50
C HIS A 138 -3.71 0.82 -20.93
N PHE A 139 -3.54 -0.12 -20.00
CA PHE A 139 -2.21 -0.47 -19.55
C PHE A 139 -2.12 -1.91 -19.03
N LEU A 140 -0.90 -2.42 -19.04
CA LEU A 140 -0.45 -3.66 -18.43
C LEU A 140 0.63 -3.33 -17.41
N LYS A 141 0.41 -3.68 -16.13
CA LYS A 141 1.44 -3.66 -15.08
C LYS A 141 1.95 -5.08 -14.89
N ILE A 142 3.26 -5.23 -14.81
CA ILE A 142 3.95 -6.50 -14.52
C ILE A 142 4.91 -6.27 -13.37
N ASP A 143 4.77 -7.09 -12.33
CA ASP A 143 5.61 -7.08 -11.15
C ASP A 143 5.60 -8.51 -10.57
N VAL A 144 6.55 -9.32 -10.95
CA VAL A 144 6.58 -10.76 -10.68
C VAL A 144 7.95 -11.26 -10.21
N GLU A 145 8.79 -10.31 -9.75
CA GLU A 145 10.04 -10.60 -9.05
C GLU A 145 10.96 -11.57 -9.83
N GLY A 146 11.28 -11.21 -11.08
CA GLY A 146 12.24 -11.93 -11.93
C GLY A 146 11.63 -12.95 -12.90
N PHE A 147 10.31 -12.92 -13.10
CA PHE A 147 9.61 -13.78 -14.09
C PHE A 147 8.97 -12.99 -15.23
N GLU A 148 9.35 -11.72 -15.41
CA GLU A 148 8.79 -10.77 -16.39
C GLU A 148 8.93 -11.27 -17.82
N ARG A 149 10.07 -11.90 -18.16
CA ARG A 149 10.31 -12.46 -19.50
C ARG A 149 9.26 -13.49 -19.90
N GLN A 150 8.93 -14.42 -19.02
CA GLN A 150 7.95 -15.47 -19.26
C GLN A 150 6.53 -14.90 -19.36
N VAL A 151 6.21 -13.88 -18.58
CA VAL A 151 4.94 -13.15 -18.68
C VAL A 151 4.81 -12.51 -20.06
N LEU A 152 5.85 -11.82 -20.54
CA LEU A 152 5.87 -11.17 -21.84
C LEU A 152 5.81 -12.17 -23.00
N GLN A 153 6.48 -13.31 -22.89
CA GLN A 153 6.41 -14.40 -23.87
C GLN A 153 5.01 -15.03 -23.95
N GLY A 154 4.27 -15.02 -22.83
CA GLY A 154 2.88 -15.45 -22.77
C GLY A 154 1.88 -14.47 -23.38
N MET A 155 2.30 -13.27 -23.77
CA MET A 155 1.43 -12.24 -24.34
C MET A 155 1.39 -12.34 -25.87
N ASN A 156 0.25 -11.97 -26.46
CA ASN A 156 0.09 -11.75 -27.88
C ASN A 156 -0.16 -10.27 -28.16
N PHE A 157 0.91 -9.52 -28.35
CA PHE A 157 0.86 -8.06 -28.59
C PHE A 157 0.23 -7.64 -29.92
N GLN A 158 0.01 -8.56 -30.86
CA GLN A 158 -0.71 -8.27 -32.11
C GLN A 158 -2.22 -8.23 -31.89
N ARG A 159 -2.72 -9.04 -30.94
CA ARG A 159 -4.15 -9.12 -30.62
C ARG A 159 -4.52 -8.26 -29.42
N TRP A 160 -3.72 -8.31 -28.38
CA TRP A 160 -3.94 -7.60 -27.13
C TRP A 160 -2.86 -6.54 -26.98
N ARG A 161 -3.25 -5.29 -27.13
CA ARG A 161 -2.30 -4.19 -27.28
C ARG A 161 -2.50 -3.11 -26.23
N PRO A 162 -1.90 -3.28 -25.03
CA PRO A 162 -1.92 -2.22 -24.02
C PRO A 162 -1.31 -0.93 -24.58
N TRP A 163 -1.90 0.20 -24.28
CA TRP A 163 -1.33 1.49 -24.68
C TRP A 163 -0.02 1.79 -23.94
N ILE A 164 0.01 1.40 -22.65
CA ILE A 164 1.18 1.54 -21.79
C ILE A 164 1.53 0.17 -21.20
N ILE A 165 2.80 -0.15 -21.14
CA ILE A 165 3.35 -1.27 -20.37
C ILE A 165 4.20 -0.67 -19.25
N LEU A 166 3.90 -1.06 -18.02
CA LEU A 166 4.63 -0.72 -16.81
C LEU A 166 5.21 -1.99 -16.22
N ILE A 167 6.52 -2.05 -16.08
CA ILE A 167 7.20 -3.24 -15.55
C ILE A 167 8.12 -2.82 -14.40
N GLU A 168 8.00 -3.50 -13.27
CA GLU A 168 8.98 -3.39 -12.20
C GLU A 168 10.28 -4.07 -12.62
N SER A 169 11.37 -3.33 -12.52
CA SER A 169 12.70 -3.77 -12.90
C SER A 169 13.71 -3.01 -12.06
N ALA A 170 13.94 -3.50 -10.84
CA ALA A 170 14.82 -2.86 -9.90
C ALA A 170 16.27 -2.78 -10.44
N PHE A 171 16.81 -1.58 -10.43
CA PHE A 171 18.22 -1.20 -10.45
C PHE A 171 19.09 -1.71 -11.60
N ASP A 172 18.56 -2.37 -12.64
CA ASP A 172 19.49 -3.03 -13.54
C ASP A 172 19.62 -2.35 -14.90
N LYS A 173 20.78 -2.61 -15.50
CA LYS A 173 21.11 -2.44 -16.91
C LYS A 173 19.94 -2.94 -17.74
N THR A 174 19.89 -2.60 -19.00
CA THR A 174 18.87 -3.05 -19.95
C THR A 174 18.45 -4.50 -19.70
N PRO A 175 17.21 -4.77 -19.23
CA PRO A 175 16.79 -6.13 -18.93
C PRO A 175 16.72 -6.98 -20.21
N GLU A 176 17.03 -8.26 -20.12
CA GLU A 176 17.00 -9.17 -21.28
C GLU A 176 15.61 -9.27 -21.96
N TRP A 177 14.55 -8.99 -21.21
CA TRP A 177 13.18 -9.00 -21.74
C TRP A 177 12.79 -7.72 -22.50
N GLU A 178 13.53 -6.63 -22.39
CA GLU A 178 13.18 -5.34 -22.99
C GLU A 178 13.06 -5.44 -24.52
N GLU A 179 13.92 -6.25 -25.15
CA GLU A 179 13.88 -6.46 -26.59
C GLU A 179 12.53 -7.01 -27.08
N LEU A 180 11.84 -7.84 -26.27
CA LEU A 180 10.51 -8.37 -26.61
C LEU A 180 9.47 -7.25 -26.76
N ILE A 181 9.55 -6.23 -25.92
CA ILE A 181 8.64 -5.08 -25.94
C ILE A 181 8.96 -4.16 -27.11
N LEU A 182 10.25 -3.87 -27.33
CA LEU A 182 10.68 -3.02 -28.44
C LEU A 182 10.34 -3.65 -29.80
N GLN A 183 10.58 -4.94 -29.96
CA GLN A 183 10.18 -5.69 -31.16
C GLN A 183 8.65 -5.74 -31.37
N ALA A 184 7.89 -5.68 -30.29
CA ALA A 184 6.43 -5.58 -30.36
C ALA A 184 5.94 -4.15 -30.74
N GLY A 185 6.84 -3.20 -31.01
CA GLY A 185 6.52 -1.86 -31.47
C GLY A 185 6.11 -0.91 -30.33
N TYR A 186 6.78 -1.03 -29.18
CA TYR A 186 6.67 -0.06 -28.09
C TYR A 186 7.93 0.80 -28.02
N GLU A 187 7.78 2.00 -27.54
CA GLU A 187 8.86 2.94 -27.27
C GLU A 187 9.05 3.13 -25.75
N SER A 188 10.30 3.13 -25.31
CA SER A 188 10.63 3.42 -23.90
C SER A 188 10.38 4.90 -23.61
N SER A 189 9.66 5.20 -22.53
CA SER A 189 9.36 6.58 -22.10
C SER A 189 10.21 6.99 -20.90
N LEU A 190 10.15 6.25 -19.80
CA LEU A 190 10.82 6.58 -18.56
C LEU A 190 11.32 5.31 -17.87
N CYS A 191 12.48 5.42 -17.21
CA CYS A 191 12.92 4.51 -16.16
C CYS A 191 13.10 5.34 -14.90
N ASP A 192 12.31 5.05 -13.85
CA ASP A 192 12.32 5.82 -12.59
C ASP A 192 13.25 5.20 -11.53
N GLY A 193 13.96 4.12 -11.89
CA GLY A 193 14.88 3.38 -11.01
C GLY A 193 14.25 2.15 -10.36
N ILE A 194 12.93 2.03 -10.38
CA ILE A 194 12.16 0.86 -9.91
C ILE A 194 11.35 0.29 -11.07
N ASN A 195 10.76 1.17 -11.87
CA ASN A 195 9.85 0.82 -12.96
C ASN A 195 10.34 1.31 -14.31
N ARG A 196 9.93 0.62 -15.35
CA ARG A 196 10.11 1.02 -16.75
C ARG A 196 8.75 1.18 -17.42
N TYR A 197 8.59 2.29 -18.13
CA TYR A 197 7.37 2.65 -18.84
C TYR A 197 7.61 2.58 -20.34
N TYR A 198 6.74 1.86 -21.03
CA TYR A 198 6.75 1.74 -22.49
C TYR A 198 5.40 2.15 -23.05
N VAL A 199 5.40 2.81 -24.19
CA VAL A 199 4.20 3.31 -24.87
C VAL A 199 4.10 2.65 -26.24
N ALA A 200 2.93 2.16 -26.62
CA ALA A 200 2.68 1.66 -27.96
C ALA A 200 2.92 2.76 -29.01
N ALA A 201 3.64 2.48 -30.09
CA ALA A 201 4.05 3.47 -31.08
C ALA A 201 2.86 4.26 -31.66
N GLU A 202 1.69 3.63 -31.79
CA GLU A 202 0.44 4.29 -32.24
C GLU A 202 -0.22 5.17 -31.16
N ARG A 203 0.38 5.26 -29.96
CA ARG A 203 -0.05 6.09 -28.84
C ARG A 203 1.05 7.05 -28.40
N SER A 204 1.87 7.49 -29.32
CA SER A 204 3.02 8.37 -29.05
C SER A 204 2.66 9.66 -28.28
N GLU A 205 1.38 10.09 -28.31
CA GLU A 205 0.89 11.21 -27.49
C GLU A 205 1.02 10.95 -25.97
N LEU A 206 1.13 9.69 -25.54
CA LEU A 206 1.30 9.30 -24.14
C LEU A 206 2.76 9.37 -23.68
N LEU A 207 3.73 9.51 -24.58
CA LEU A 207 5.15 9.64 -24.23
C LEU A 207 5.41 10.90 -23.39
N VAL A 208 4.84 12.04 -23.80
CA VAL A 208 5.07 13.33 -23.12
C VAL A 208 4.59 13.31 -21.66
N PRO A 209 3.34 12.90 -21.35
CA PRO A 209 2.89 12.85 -19.96
C PRO A 209 3.64 11.83 -19.11
N LEU A 210 4.26 10.81 -19.69
CA LEU A 210 5.05 9.80 -18.97
C LEU A 210 6.55 10.12 -18.87
N ALA A 211 7.05 11.14 -19.60
CA ALA A 211 8.47 11.47 -19.64
C ALA A 211 9.01 12.11 -18.35
N LEU A 212 8.13 12.63 -17.49
CA LEU A 212 8.52 13.32 -16.27
C LEU A 212 8.05 12.56 -15.04
N PRO A 213 8.87 12.50 -13.98
CA PRO A 213 8.43 11.92 -12.71
C PRO A 213 7.24 12.71 -12.14
N PRO A 214 6.51 12.14 -11.17
CA PRO A 214 5.45 12.85 -10.46
C PRO A 214 5.96 14.15 -9.85
N ASN A 215 5.14 15.19 -9.88
CA ASN A 215 5.52 16.48 -9.37
C ASN A 215 4.28 17.25 -8.83
N ILE A 216 4.49 18.48 -8.33
CA ILE A 216 3.44 19.28 -7.69
C ILE A 216 2.25 19.59 -8.61
N LEU A 217 2.45 19.58 -9.93
CA LEU A 217 1.37 19.86 -10.91
C LEU A 217 0.39 18.69 -11.05
N ASP A 218 0.73 17.51 -10.54
CA ASP A 218 -0.16 16.36 -10.53
C ASP A 218 -1.25 16.44 -9.44
N GLU A 219 -1.09 17.37 -8.48
CA GLU A 219 -2.08 17.68 -7.42
C GLU A 219 -2.62 16.44 -6.70
N PHE A 220 -1.76 15.48 -6.37
CA PHE A 220 -2.15 14.26 -5.67
C PHE A 220 -1.88 14.34 -4.15
N GLN A 221 -2.52 13.45 -3.42
CA GLN A 221 -2.25 13.21 -2.00
C GLN A 221 -1.84 11.76 -1.80
N LEU A 222 -1.05 11.52 -0.76
CA LEU A 222 -0.72 10.16 -0.33
C LEU A 222 -1.91 9.53 0.41
N CYS A 223 -2.13 8.24 0.20
CA CYS A 223 -3.09 7.51 1.01
C CYS A 223 -2.65 7.49 2.48
N ARG A 224 -3.62 7.26 3.36
CA ARG A 224 -3.31 7.12 4.79
C ARG A 224 -2.40 5.90 5.02
N GLY A 225 -1.28 6.11 5.71
CA GLY A 225 -0.32 5.05 6.00
C GLY A 225 0.66 4.75 4.86
N HIS A 226 0.65 5.54 3.78
CA HIS A 226 1.68 5.44 2.75
C HIS A 226 3.09 5.58 3.37
N ARG A 227 4.05 4.75 2.94
CA ARG A 227 5.42 4.71 3.52
C ARG A 227 6.16 6.04 3.50
N LEU A 228 5.85 6.91 2.54
CA LEU A 228 6.42 8.25 2.41
C LEU A 228 5.57 9.33 3.10
N SER A 229 4.41 9.00 3.66
CA SER A 229 3.64 9.96 4.44
C SER A 229 4.30 10.19 5.81
N HIS A 230 4.21 11.41 6.31
CA HIS A 230 4.59 11.68 7.70
C HIS A 230 3.71 10.79 8.61
N PRO A 231 4.28 10.11 9.63
CA PRO A 231 3.49 9.33 10.55
C PRO A 231 2.33 10.19 11.08
N ALA A 232 1.11 9.84 10.71
CA ALA A 232 -0.04 10.49 11.30
C ALA A 232 0.02 10.19 12.79
N VAL A 233 0.15 11.24 13.61
CA VAL A 233 -0.10 11.11 15.05
C VAL A 233 -1.53 10.59 15.12
N ASP A 234 -1.70 9.35 15.55
CA ASP A 234 -3.02 8.78 15.69
C ASP A 234 -3.73 9.55 16.78
N SER A 235 -4.49 10.56 16.37
CA SER A 235 -5.23 11.45 17.27
C SER A 235 -6.20 10.65 18.16
N HIS A 236 -6.65 9.47 17.69
CA HIS A 236 -7.45 8.54 18.48
C HIS A 236 -6.63 7.82 19.55
N ALA A 237 -5.42 7.34 19.21
CA ALA A 237 -4.54 6.69 20.17
C ALA A 237 -4.04 7.72 21.21
N LEU A 238 -3.67 8.92 20.76
CA LEU A 238 -3.27 10.02 21.64
C LEU A 238 -4.43 10.46 22.54
N SER A 239 -5.64 10.60 21.98
CA SER A 239 -6.85 10.93 22.75
C SER A 239 -7.20 9.85 23.77
N SER A 240 -7.08 8.57 23.41
CA SER A 240 -7.31 7.45 24.34
C SER A 240 -6.28 7.39 25.44
N SER A 241 -5.00 7.63 25.13
CA SER A 241 -3.92 7.70 26.12
C SER A 241 -4.12 8.87 27.08
N LEU A 242 -4.39 10.08 26.57
CA LEU A 242 -4.67 11.26 27.38
C LEU A 242 -5.92 11.08 28.25
N HIS A 243 -6.97 10.43 27.72
CA HIS A 243 -8.17 10.12 28.49
C HIS A 243 -7.87 9.12 29.63
N GLY A 244 -7.03 8.12 29.39
CA GLY A 244 -6.56 7.19 30.40
C GLY A 244 -5.77 7.90 31.52
N GLU A 245 -4.82 8.76 31.15
CA GLU A 245 -4.03 9.55 32.10
C GLU A 245 -4.91 10.52 32.93
N LEU A 246 -5.91 11.14 32.28
CA LEU A 246 -6.86 12.02 32.98
C LEU A 246 -7.69 11.24 34.01
N LEU A 247 -8.18 10.06 33.67
CA LEU A 247 -8.93 9.20 34.58
C LEU A 247 -8.07 8.76 35.78
N GLU A 248 -6.81 8.42 35.56
CA GLU A 248 -5.88 8.08 36.64
C GLU A 248 -5.58 9.28 37.54
N ALA A 249 -5.35 10.47 36.96
CA ALA A 249 -5.13 11.69 37.72
C ALA A 249 -6.35 12.05 38.58
N GLN A 250 -7.55 11.94 38.03
CA GLN A 250 -8.81 12.14 38.77
C GLN A 250 -8.99 11.12 39.91
N ARG A 251 -8.59 9.85 39.68
CA ARG A 251 -8.65 8.80 40.70
C ARG A 251 -7.69 9.08 41.84
N ARG A 252 -6.46 9.53 41.53
CA ARG A 252 -5.47 9.94 42.54
C ARG A 252 -5.94 11.16 43.35
N ALA A 253 -6.53 12.15 42.67
CA ALA A 253 -7.08 13.34 43.33
C ALA A 253 -8.20 12.99 44.31
N ARG A 254 -9.19 12.16 43.90
CA ARG A 254 -10.28 11.68 44.77
C ARG A 254 -9.75 10.90 46.01
N LEU A 255 -8.72 10.07 45.79
CA LEU A 255 -8.09 9.32 46.89
C LEU A 255 -7.43 10.27 47.90
N ALA A 256 -6.68 11.26 47.43
CA ALA A 256 -6.06 12.28 48.25
C ALA A 256 -7.10 13.14 49.02
N GLU A 257 -8.17 13.55 48.37
CA GLU A 257 -9.31 14.23 48.96
C GLU A 257 -9.96 13.39 50.07
N SER A 258 -10.17 12.10 49.84
CA SER A 258 -10.72 11.17 50.83
C SER A 258 -9.79 11.01 52.03
N GLN A 259 -8.48 10.90 51.78
CA GLN A 259 -7.47 10.84 52.86
C GLN A 259 -7.45 12.15 53.69
N LEU A 260 -7.48 13.29 53.02
CA LEU A 260 -7.58 14.59 53.72
C LEU A 260 -8.86 14.71 54.52
N ALA A 261 -9.99 14.31 53.99
CA ALA A 261 -11.27 14.30 54.68
C ALA A 261 -11.23 13.37 55.90
N ALA A 262 -10.59 12.20 55.81
CA ALA A 262 -10.39 11.32 56.97
C ALA A 262 -9.51 11.92 58.03
N ILE A 263 -8.42 12.61 57.64
CA ILE A 263 -7.53 13.34 58.59
C ILE A 263 -8.30 14.45 59.31
N TYR A 264 -9.00 15.29 58.52
CA TYR A 264 -9.77 16.42 59.09
C TYR A 264 -10.97 15.95 59.94
N GLY A 265 -11.57 14.79 59.61
CA GLY A 265 -12.64 14.17 60.41
C GLY A 265 -12.15 13.44 61.66
N SER A 266 -10.85 13.21 61.80
CA SER A 266 -10.29 12.42 62.89
C SER A 266 -10.40 13.12 64.25
N ARG A 267 -10.45 12.31 65.33
CA ARG A 267 -10.44 12.84 66.70
C ARG A 267 -9.17 13.61 67.01
N LEU A 268 -8.03 13.20 66.46
CA LEU A 268 -6.74 13.86 66.60
C LEU A 268 -6.77 15.28 66.01
N TRP A 269 -7.34 15.46 64.82
CA TRP A 269 -7.44 16.77 64.20
C TRP A 269 -8.33 17.72 64.98
N ARG A 270 -9.38 17.21 65.64
CA ARG A 270 -10.22 18.02 66.54
C ARG A 270 -9.38 18.53 67.78
N VAL A 271 -8.51 17.72 68.31
CA VAL A 271 -7.59 18.09 69.37
C VAL A 271 -6.58 19.16 68.91
N VAL A 272 -5.98 18.97 67.74
CA VAL A 272 -5.08 19.91 67.08
C VAL A 272 -5.73 21.27 66.90
N ARG A 273 -6.94 21.33 66.40
CA ARG A 273 -7.72 22.54 66.19
C ARG A 273 -8.04 23.23 67.57
N LEU A 274 -8.34 22.45 68.59
CA LEU A 274 -8.58 22.97 69.91
C LEU A 274 -7.34 23.60 70.50
N LEU A 275 -6.18 22.92 70.35
CA LEU A 275 -4.87 23.45 70.82
C LEU A 275 -4.49 24.70 70.02
N ASP A 276 -4.72 24.76 68.74
CA ASP A 276 -4.42 25.93 67.92
C ASP A 276 -5.33 27.15 68.29
N TRP A 277 -6.61 26.86 68.55
CA TRP A 277 -7.53 27.86 69.04
C TRP A 277 -7.10 28.40 70.41
N LEU A 278 -6.72 27.56 71.38
CA LEU A 278 -6.17 27.94 72.67
C LEU A 278 -4.91 28.75 72.52
N ARG A 279 -3.97 28.32 71.67
CA ARG A 279 -2.72 29.02 71.38
C ARG A 279 -2.93 30.41 70.77
N SER A 280 -3.88 30.52 69.87
CA SER A 280 -4.29 31.78 69.24
C SER A 280 -5.00 32.72 70.25
N GLY A 281 -5.76 32.14 71.18
CA GLY A 281 -6.36 32.88 72.29
C GLY A 281 -5.35 33.44 73.28
N MET A 282 -4.36 32.62 73.65
CA MET A 282 -3.29 33.06 74.54
C MET A 282 -2.40 34.17 73.92
N ARG A 283 -2.12 34.09 72.62
CA ARG A 283 -1.42 35.15 71.86
C ARG A 283 -2.18 36.48 71.88
N ARG A 284 -3.52 36.46 71.82
CA ARG A 284 -4.36 37.66 71.87
C ARG A 284 -4.43 38.29 73.30
N LEU A 285 -4.17 37.49 74.35
CA LEU A 285 -4.20 37.94 75.74
C LEU A 285 -2.78 38.34 76.28
N GLY A 286 -1.76 38.31 75.37
CA GLY A 286 -0.41 38.69 75.78
C GLY A 286 0.30 37.70 76.70
N LEU A 287 -0.21 36.48 76.85
CA LEU A 287 0.28 35.45 77.76
C LEU A 287 1.17 34.40 77.08
N SER A 288 1.95 34.79 76.04
CA SER A 288 2.93 33.89 75.40
C SER A 288 4.35 34.43 75.69
N ASN A 289 5.11 33.66 76.45
CA ASN A 289 6.57 33.73 76.44
C ASN A 289 7.11 33.13 75.18
#